data_a2222702f9845e1f51c8b81da9c4d384
#
_entry.id   a2222702f9845e1f51c8b81da9c4d384
#
_cell.length_a   1.000
_cell.length_b   1.000
_cell.length_c   1.000
_cell.angle_alpha   90.00
_cell.angle_beta   90.00
_cell.angle_gamma   90.00
#
_symmetry.space_group_name_H-M   'P 1'
#
loop_
_entity.id
_entity.type
_entity.pdbx_description
1 polymer ?
#
loop_
_entity_poly.entity_id
_entity_poly.type
_entity_poly.pdbx_seq_one_letter_code
_entity_poly.pdbx_strand_id
1 'polypeptide(L)'
;MKKLVFSLAILGTLFTSCSSDDSNNGPTVPETGILSGNITQDMTLNAGTLYTLRGSTYVKPGVTLTIPAGTKIEADASFEEVAFLAVEKGAKIIAQGTAANPIVFTSNSPNPAPQDWGGLVICGNAITNLGTNVTAEVTGLTYGGTNPADNSGILSHIIVKYSGNLINEDAEFNGVTFYAVGSGTTVNNILV
;
A
#
# COMPACT_ATOMS: atom_id res chain seq x y z
N MET A 1 2.36 25.49 -84.65
CA MET A 1 1.87 24.55 -83.69
C MET A 1 2.80 24.60 -82.48
N LYS A 2 2.46 25.45 -81.53
CA LYS A 2 3.28 25.66 -80.32
C LYS A 2 2.71 24.79 -79.16
N LYS A 3 3.52 23.86 -78.64
CA LYS A 3 3.17 23.06 -77.47
C LYS A 3 3.55 23.84 -76.21
N LEU A 4 2.54 24.17 -75.41
CA LEU A 4 2.72 24.79 -74.12
C LEU A 4 2.92 23.67 -73.11
N VAL A 5 4.03 23.66 -72.37
CA VAL A 5 4.30 22.76 -71.24
C VAL A 5 3.98 23.54 -69.98
N PHE A 6 2.96 23.07 -69.23
CA PHE A 6 2.63 23.60 -67.92
C PHE A 6 3.48 22.87 -66.88
N SER A 7 4.36 23.60 -66.22
CA SER A 7 5.14 23.13 -65.09
C SER A 7 4.32 23.37 -63.82
N LEU A 8 3.89 22.29 -63.15
CA LEU A 8 3.17 22.34 -61.87
C LEU A 8 4.22 22.38 -60.74
N ALA A 9 4.36 23.51 -60.08
CA ALA A 9 5.18 23.66 -58.89
C ALA A 9 4.37 23.22 -57.67
N ILE A 10 4.77 22.10 -57.03
CA ILE A 10 4.22 21.65 -55.77
C ILE A 10 4.93 22.39 -54.63
N LEU A 11 4.21 23.31 -53.99
CA LEU A 11 4.66 24.04 -52.81
C LEU A 11 4.44 23.15 -51.57
N GLY A 12 5.49 22.50 -51.08
CA GLY A 12 5.49 21.74 -49.85
C GLY A 12 5.43 22.64 -48.61
N THR A 13 4.33 22.68 -47.92
CA THR A 13 4.22 23.34 -46.62
C THR A 13 4.80 22.43 -45.54
N LEU A 14 5.94 22.83 -44.98
CA LEU A 14 6.52 22.25 -43.78
C LEU A 14 5.70 22.73 -42.59
N PHE A 15 4.91 21.81 -42.01
CA PHE A 15 4.33 22.03 -40.69
C PHE A 15 5.43 21.81 -39.66
N THR A 16 6.00 22.89 -39.13
CA THR A 16 6.76 22.84 -37.88
C THR A 16 5.78 22.69 -36.76
N SER A 17 5.70 21.48 -36.19
CA SER A 17 5.04 21.24 -34.93
C SER A 17 5.86 21.91 -33.84
N CYS A 18 5.42 23.03 -33.31
CA CYS A 18 5.85 23.54 -32.03
C CYS A 18 5.25 22.67 -30.97
N SER A 19 6.03 21.80 -30.33
CA SER A 19 5.68 21.28 -29.02
C SER A 19 5.88 22.42 -28.02
N SER A 20 4.78 23.02 -27.57
CA SER A 20 4.77 23.87 -26.39
C SER A 20 4.99 22.99 -25.18
N ASP A 21 6.17 23.01 -24.60
CA ASP A 21 6.41 22.58 -23.24
C ASP A 21 5.66 23.55 -22.30
N ASP A 22 4.40 23.26 -22.09
CA ASP A 22 3.65 23.84 -20.99
C ASP A 22 4.15 23.21 -19.69
N SER A 23 5.22 23.80 -19.15
CA SER A 23 5.62 23.59 -17.75
C SER A 23 4.56 24.19 -16.86
N ASN A 24 3.44 23.48 -16.71
CA ASN A 24 2.37 23.84 -15.77
C ASN A 24 2.87 23.51 -14.36
N ASN A 25 3.61 24.45 -13.74
CA ASN A 25 4.04 24.41 -12.35
C ASN A 25 2.89 24.79 -11.39
N GLY A 26 1.69 24.29 -11.65
CA GLY A 26 0.62 24.27 -10.66
C GLY A 26 0.91 23.20 -9.59
N PRO A 27 0.36 23.33 -8.36
CA PRO A 27 0.48 22.26 -7.37
C PRO A 27 -0.09 20.98 -7.97
N THR A 28 0.78 20.00 -8.21
CA THR A 28 0.36 18.68 -8.70
C THR A 28 -0.50 18.02 -7.63
N VAL A 29 -1.78 17.84 -7.92
CA VAL A 29 -2.65 17.00 -7.09
C VAL A 29 -2.10 15.59 -7.17
N PRO A 30 -1.79 14.93 -6.04
CA PRO A 30 -1.30 13.56 -6.06
C PRO A 30 -2.28 12.64 -6.79
N GLU A 31 -1.77 11.76 -7.64
CA GLU A 31 -2.58 10.68 -8.20
C GLU A 31 -3.11 9.83 -7.04
N THR A 32 -4.38 9.40 -7.11
CA THR A 32 -4.99 8.59 -6.06
C THR A 32 -5.13 7.15 -6.50
N GLY A 33 -4.74 6.23 -5.62
CA GLY A 33 -4.93 4.79 -5.80
C GLY A 33 -5.83 4.22 -4.71
N ILE A 34 -6.54 3.12 -4.99
CA ILE A 34 -7.35 2.41 -4.00
C ILE A 34 -6.71 1.06 -3.72
N LEU A 35 -6.51 0.75 -2.44
CA LEU A 35 -6.11 -0.57 -1.94
C LEU A 35 -7.34 -1.20 -1.28
N SER A 36 -7.80 -2.33 -1.81
CA SER A 36 -8.96 -3.06 -1.27
C SER A 36 -8.97 -4.52 -1.71
N GLY A 37 -9.59 -5.38 -0.91
CA GLY A 37 -9.77 -6.80 -1.23
C GLY A 37 -8.46 -7.59 -1.29
N ASN A 38 -8.35 -8.56 -2.20
CA ASN A 38 -7.22 -9.46 -2.27
C ASN A 38 -6.14 -8.98 -3.25
N ILE A 39 -4.94 -8.73 -2.76
CA ILE A 39 -3.74 -8.51 -3.58
C ILE A 39 -3.14 -9.88 -3.89
N THR A 40 -3.32 -10.34 -5.12
CA THR A 40 -2.97 -11.71 -5.57
C THR A 40 -1.74 -11.78 -6.46
N GLN A 41 -1.10 -10.64 -6.73
CA GLN A 41 0.13 -10.53 -7.50
C GLN A 41 1.06 -9.52 -6.82
N ASP A 42 2.36 -9.66 -7.02
CA ASP A 42 3.34 -8.70 -6.50
C ASP A 42 2.95 -7.28 -6.94
N MET A 43 2.90 -6.37 -5.97
CA MET A 43 2.49 -5.00 -6.18
C MET A 43 3.52 -4.04 -5.58
N THR A 44 3.93 -3.06 -6.37
CA THR A 44 4.74 -1.94 -5.88
C THR A 44 3.93 -0.67 -6.01
N LEU A 45 3.77 0.04 -4.90
CA LEU A 45 3.11 1.34 -4.87
C LEU A 45 4.03 2.42 -5.46
N ASN A 46 3.45 3.50 -5.95
CA ASN A 46 4.22 4.64 -6.46
C ASN A 46 4.42 5.67 -5.34
N ALA A 47 5.66 6.09 -5.13
CA ALA A 47 5.94 7.23 -4.27
C ALA A 47 5.27 8.49 -4.84
N GLY A 48 4.68 9.33 -3.98
CA GLY A 48 3.97 10.53 -4.40
C GLY A 48 2.50 10.33 -4.78
N THR A 49 2.03 9.07 -4.87
CA THR A 49 0.60 8.76 -4.99
C THR A 49 -0.03 8.69 -3.60
N LEU A 50 -1.19 9.31 -3.43
CA LEU A 50 -2.01 9.14 -2.23
C LEU A 50 -2.87 7.88 -2.40
N TYR A 51 -2.72 6.93 -1.49
CA TYR A 51 -3.51 5.70 -1.50
C TYR A 51 -4.63 5.76 -0.47
N THR A 52 -5.80 5.26 -0.86
CA THR A 52 -6.95 5.05 0.04
C THR A 52 -7.07 3.55 0.33
N LEU A 53 -6.96 3.18 1.60
CA LEU A 53 -7.22 1.82 2.07
C LEU A 53 -8.71 1.70 2.38
N ARG A 54 -9.43 0.85 1.64
CA ARG A 54 -10.88 0.72 1.74
C ARG A 54 -11.28 -0.69 2.12
N GLY A 55 -11.95 -0.83 3.26
CA GLY A 55 -12.36 -2.11 3.79
C GLY A 55 -11.19 -3.07 4.03
N SER A 56 -11.48 -4.34 4.10
CA SER A 56 -10.48 -5.40 4.31
C SER A 56 -9.54 -5.52 3.11
N THR A 57 -8.22 -5.41 3.33
CA THR A 57 -7.20 -5.60 2.28
C THR A 57 -6.23 -6.69 2.70
N TYR A 58 -6.04 -7.70 1.85
CA TYR A 58 -5.21 -8.87 2.15
C TYR A 58 -4.10 -9.05 1.12
N VAL A 59 -2.85 -9.09 1.56
CA VAL A 59 -1.73 -9.57 0.74
C VAL A 59 -1.71 -11.08 0.84
N LYS A 60 -1.97 -11.76 -0.28
CA LYS A 60 -2.16 -13.22 -0.31
C LYS A 60 -0.84 -13.99 -0.25
N PRO A 61 -0.84 -15.27 0.23
CA PRO A 61 0.35 -16.09 0.29
C PRO A 61 1.14 -16.13 -1.02
N GLY A 62 2.47 -15.98 -0.94
CA GLY A 62 3.37 -15.94 -2.10
C GLY A 62 3.51 -14.56 -2.74
N VAL A 63 2.75 -13.56 -2.30
CA VAL A 63 2.74 -12.20 -2.86
C VAL A 63 3.55 -11.24 -2.00
N THR A 64 4.21 -10.29 -2.64
CA THR A 64 4.93 -9.20 -1.99
C THR A 64 4.28 -7.85 -2.30
N LEU A 65 3.88 -7.12 -1.24
CA LEU A 65 3.49 -5.71 -1.34
C LEU A 65 4.69 -4.82 -1.01
N THR A 66 5.12 -4.00 -1.95
CA THR A 66 6.22 -3.04 -1.76
C THR A 66 5.70 -1.63 -1.64
N ILE A 67 6.05 -0.95 -0.55
CA ILE A 67 5.63 0.42 -0.24
C ILE A 67 6.88 1.29 -0.14
N PRO A 68 7.14 2.20 -1.10
CA PRO A 68 8.29 3.09 -1.09
C PRO A 68 8.26 4.12 0.04
N ALA A 69 9.44 4.64 0.38
CA ALA A 69 9.58 5.75 1.33
C ALA A 69 8.73 6.98 0.91
N GLY A 70 8.13 7.63 1.90
CA GLY A 70 7.29 8.82 1.70
C GLY A 70 5.88 8.52 1.20
N THR A 71 5.50 7.25 1.02
CA THR A 71 4.13 6.89 0.66
C THR A 71 3.18 7.21 1.80
N LYS A 72 2.03 7.81 1.46
CA LYS A 72 0.92 8.04 2.38
C LYS A 72 -0.26 7.16 2.01
N ILE A 73 -0.80 6.45 2.99
CA ILE A 73 -1.98 5.59 2.86
C ILE A 73 -3.01 6.05 3.87
N GLU A 74 -4.18 6.43 3.39
CA GLU A 74 -5.30 6.90 4.20
C GLU A 74 -6.39 5.85 4.23
N ALA A 75 -6.73 5.37 5.41
CA ALA A 75 -7.86 4.48 5.60
C ALA A 75 -9.17 5.25 5.40
N ASP A 76 -10.10 4.66 4.64
CA ASP A 76 -11.42 5.21 4.38
C ASP A 76 -12.33 4.99 5.60
N ALA A 77 -12.33 5.96 6.51
CA ALA A 77 -13.13 5.91 7.73
C ALA A 77 -14.66 6.06 7.48
N SER A 78 -15.04 6.44 6.27
CA SER A 78 -16.45 6.58 5.88
C SER A 78 -17.04 5.32 5.22
N PHE A 79 -16.20 4.34 4.92
CA PHE A 79 -16.63 3.10 4.29
C PHE A 79 -17.32 2.19 5.32
N GLU A 80 -18.33 1.44 4.89
CA GLU A 80 -19.14 0.59 5.78
C GLU A 80 -18.32 -0.46 6.51
N GLU A 81 -17.32 -1.04 5.83
CA GLU A 81 -16.42 -2.05 6.39
C GLU A 81 -15.16 -1.39 6.96
N VAL A 82 -14.75 -1.81 8.15
CA VAL A 82 -13.51 -1.33 8.79
C VAL A 82 -12.30 -1.59 7.89
N ALA A 83 -11.60 -0.52 7.55
CA ALA A 83 -10.38 -0.63 6.75
C ALA A 83 -9.24 -1.22 7.58
N PHE A 84 -8.52 -2.20 7.04
CA PHE A 84 -7.26 -2.72 7.59
C PHE A 84 -6.41 -3.35 6.48
N LEU A 85 -5.11 -3.49 6.72
CA LEU A 85 -4.19 -4.17 5.83
C LEU A 85 -3.62 -5.41 6.51
N ALA A 86 -3.91 -6.59 5.97
CA ALA A 86 -3.39 -7.86 6.44
C ALA A 86 -2.37 -8.46 5.47
N VAL A 87 -1.23 -8.87 5.99
CA VAL A 87 -0.24 -9.69 5.29
C VAL A 87 -0.43 -11.13 5.77
N GLU A 88 -0.99 -11.98 4.92
CA GLU A 88 -1.27 -13.36 5.27
C GLU A 88 0.01 -14.19 5.44
N LYS A 89 -0.10 -15.29 6.14
CA LYS A 89 0.99 -16.24 6.34
C LYS A 89 1.59 -16.68 4.99
N GLY A 90 2.89 -16.47 4.80
CA GLY A 90 3.58 -16.75 3.54
C GLY A 90 3.54 -15.62 2.50
N ALA A 91 2.88 -14.50 2.81
CA ALA A 91 3.01 -13.25 2.07
C ALA A 91 4.14 -12.39 2.64
N LYS A 92 4.44 -11.26 1.98
CA LYS A 92 5.45 -10.30 2.45
C LYS A 92 5.01 -8.86 2.29
N ILE A 93 5.50 -8.01 3.18
CA ILE A 93 5.44 -6.56 3.04
C ILE A 93 6.85 -5.98 3.07
N ILE A 94 7.20 -5.15 2.09
CA ILE A 94 8.46 -4.40 2.04
C ILE A 94 8.10 -2.92 2.15
N ALA A 95 8.00 -2.44 3.38
CA ALA A 95 7.65 -1.06 3.70
C ALA A 95 8.87 -0.37 4.32
N GLN A 96 9.74 0.17 3.46
CA GLN A 96 11.00 0.79 3.87
C GLN A 96 10.93 2.30 3.70
N GLY A 97 10.44 2.97 4.74
CA GLY A 97 10.57 4.41 4.88
C GLY A 97 11.98 4.83 5.30
N THR A 98 12.19 6.11 5.44
CA THR A 98 13.39 6.72 6.00
C THR A 98 13.01 7.77 7.05
N ALA A 99 13.95 8.20 7.88
CA ALA A 99 13.67 9.27 8.85
C ALA A 99 13.20 10.57 8.20
N ALA A 100 13.70 10.88 6.98
CA ALA A 100 13.28 12.06 6.23
C ALA A 100 11.97 11.86 5.46
N ASN A 101 11.67 10.62 5.05
CA ASN A 101 10.49 10.26 4.26
C ASN A 101 9.85 8.99 4.84
N PRO A 102 9.21 9.06 6.02
CA PRO A 102 8.52 7.91 6.61
C PRO A 102 7.33 7.49 5.74
N ILE A 103 6.94 6.23 5.87
CA ILE A 103 5.66 5.76 5.33
C ILE A 103 4.60 6.06 6.38
N VAL A 104 3.48 6.65 5.95
CA VAL A 104 2.42 7.08 6.88
C VAL A 104 1.12 6.36 6.56
N PHE A 105 0.59 5.63 7.54
CA PHE A 105 -0.77 5.11 7.55
C PHE A 105 -1.60 5.97 8.50
N THR A 106 -2.75 6.44 8.04
CA THR A 106 -3.59 7.37 8.81
C THR A 106 -5.07 7.22 8.42
N SER A 107 -5.94 8.03 8.96
CA SER A 107 -7.35 8.14 8.58
C SER A 107 -7.57 9.26 7.57
N ASN A 108 -8.55 9.12 6.68
CA ASN A 108 -9.05 10.18 5.79
C ASN A 108 -10.20 10.99 6.40
N SER A 109 -10.59 10.68 7.64
CA SER A 109 -11.63 11.43 8.36
C SER A 109 -11.29 12.93 8.41
N PRO A 110 -12.25 13.82 8.25
CA PRO A 110 -12.03 15.26 8.43
C PRO A 110 -11.71 15.63 9.90
N ASN A 111 -12.07 14.74 10.85
CA ASN A 111 -11.74 14.86 12.26
C ASN A 111 -11.18 13.53 12.76
N PRO A 112 -9.91 13.21 12.45
CA PRO A 112 -9.36 11.91 12.74
C PRO A 112 -9.30 11.60 14.23
N ALA A 113 -9.70 10.38 14.61
CA ALA A 113 -9.73 9.91 15.99
C ALA A 113 -9.22 8.46 16.10
N PRO A 114 -8.74 8.02 17.27
CA PRO A 114 -8.50 6.60 17.52
C PRO A 114 -9.71 5.77 17.12
N GLN A 115 -9.46 4.57 16.58
CA GLN A 115 -10.47 3.64 16.08
C GLN A 115 -11.13 4.01 14.74
N ASP A 116 -10.63 5.00 14.01
CA ASP A 116 -11.12 5.30 12.65
C ASP A 116 -10.91 4.12 11.69
N TRP A 117 -9.91 3.28 11.94
CA TRP A 117 -9.59 2.11 11.15
C TRP A 117 -8.93 1.01 12.01
N GLY A 118 -8.78 -0.19 11.44
CA GLY A 118 -8.19 -1.32 12.15
C GLY A 118 -6.71 -1.13 12.42
N GLY A 119 -5.88 -1.30 11.41
CA GLY A 119 -4.43 -1.27 11.56
C GLY A 119 -3.71 -2.17 10.56
N LEU A 120 -2.47 -2.49 10.87
CA LEU A 120 -1.63 -3.42 10.13
C LEU A 120 -1.57 -4.76 10.86
N VAL A 121 -1.81 -5.86 10.14
CA VAL A 121 -1.74 -7.22 10.70
C VAL A 121 -0.79 -8.05 9.87
N ILE A 122 0.27 -8.57 10.48
CA ILE A 122 1.28 -9.37 9.80
C ILE A 122 1.31 -10.77 10.41
N CYS A 123 0.95 -11.77 9.58
CA CYS A 123 0.91 -13.18 9.98
C CYS A 123 2.11 -13.93 9.41
N GLY A 124 2.95 -14.45 10.28
CA GLY A 124 4.12 -15.24 9.94
C GLY A 124 3.93 -16.74 10.14
N ASN A 125 4.97 -17.48 9.76
CA ASN A 125 5.05 -18.93 9.79
C ASN A 125 6.06 -19.45 10.84
N ALA A 126 6.39 -18.60 11.84
CA ALA A 126 7.29 -18.99 12.91
C ALA A 126 6.60 -19.88 13.95
N ILE A 127 7.40 -20.47 14.83
CA ILE A 127 6.94 -21.34 15.90
C ILE A 127 6.17 -20.52 16.94
N THR A 128 5.04 -21.06 17.40
CA THR A 128 4.29 -20.54 18.54
C THR A 128 4.04 -21.64 19.56
N ASN A 129 3.74 -21.25 20.80
CA ASN A 129 3.31 -22.16 21.86
C ASN A 129 1.88 -22.71 21.64
N LEU A 130 1.14 -22.16 20.70
CA LEU A 130 -0.23 -22.57 20.36
C LEU A 130 -0.28 -23.58 19.20
N GLY A 131 0.87 -23.90 18.59
CA GLY A 131 0.98 -24.83 17.46
C GLY A 131 1.04 -24.15 16.09
N THR A 132 0.65 -24.87 15.06
CA THR A 132 0.63 -24.41 13.68
C THR A 132 -0.79 -24.06 13.22
N ASN A 133 -0.95 -23.12 12.30
CA ASN A 133 -2.25 -22.67 11.77
C ASN A 133 -3.24 -22.21 12.85
N VAL A 134 -2.75 -21.42 13.78
CA VAL A 134 -3.57 -20.79 14.82
C VAL A 134 -4.47 -19.73 14.19
N THR A 135 -5.73 -19.67 14.57
CA THR A 135 -6.66 -18.63 14.14
C THR A 135 -6.33 -17.31 14.84
N ALA A 136 -6.21 -16.22 14.10
CA ALA A 136 -6.04 -14.88 14.63
C ALA A 136 -7.38 -14.28 15.08
N GLU A 137 -7.35 -13.22 15.88
CA GLU A 137 -8.55 -12.46 16.25
C GLU A 137 -9.23 -11.86 15.01
N VAL A 138 -8.43 -11.39 14.06
CA VAL A 138 -8.96 -10.90 12.77
C VAL A 138 -9.47 -12.09 11.96
N THR A 139 -10.76 -12.11 11.70
CA THR A 139 -11.46 -13.21 11.05
C THR A 139 -10.82 -13.61 9.71
N GLY A 140 -10.65 -14.92 9.52
CA GLY A 140 -10.10 -15.49 8.29
C GLY A 140 -8.57 -15.51 8.21
N LEU A 141 -7.85 -14.94 9.18
CA LEU A 141 -6.40 -14.99 9.24
C LEU A 141 -5.92 -16.17 10.09
N THR A 142 -4.81 -16.78 9.65
CA THR A 142 -4.09 -17.81 10.41
C THR A 142 -2.62 -17.48 10.48
N TYR A 143 -1.95 -17.95 11.53
CA TYR A 143 -0.54 -17.76 11.76
C TYR A 143 0.12 -18.97 12.40
N GLY A 144 1.43 -18.93 12.54
CA GLY A 144 2.20 -19.99 13.15
C GLY A 144 2.54 -21.14 12.22
N GLY A 145 3.66 -21.76 12.48
CA GLY A 145 4.23 -22.83 11.69
C GLY A 145 5.46 -23.42 12.36
N THR A 146 6.44 -23.79 11.54
CA THR A 146 7.65 -24.50 11.99
C THR A 146 8.95 -23.79 11.62
N ASN A 147 8.89 -22.60 11.01
CA ASN A 147 10.06 -21.87 10.55
C ASN A 147 10.45 -20.73 11.49
N PRO A 148 11.41 -20.90 12.42
CA PRO A 148 11.82 -19.83 13.33
C PRO A 148 12.48 -18.64 12.60
N ALA A 149 12.97 -18.86 11.38
CA ALA A 149 13.56 -17.84 10.53
C ALA A 149 12.56 -17.28 9.50
N ASP A 150 11.25 -17.41 9.76
CA ASP A 150 10.23 -16.84 8.89
C ASP A 150 10.51 -15.37 8.57
N ASN A 151 10.25 -15.00 7.31
CA ASN A 151 10.48 -13.67 6.80
C ASN A 151 9.18 -13.12 6.18
N SER A 152 8.44 -12.38 6.97
CA SER A 152 7.23 -11.66 6.54
C SER A 152 7.54 -10.29 5.92
N GLY A 153 8.83 -9.92 5.81
CA GLY A 153 9.28 -8.71 5.12
C GLY A 153 10.04 -7.72 5.98
N ILE A 154 9.92 -6.44 5.62
CA ILE A 154 10.62 -5.32 6.25
C ILE A 154 9.63 -4.20 6.54
N LEU A 155 9.57 -3.76 7.80
CA LEU A 155 8.81 -2.59 8.23
C LEU A 155 9.78 -1.62 8.91
N SER A 156 10.04 -0.48 8.27
CA SER A 156 11.04 0.49 8.76
C SER A 156 10.58 1.92 8.54
N HIS A 157 10.72 2.77 9.57
CA HIS A 157 10.31 4.17 9.57
C HIS A 157 8.85 4.33 9.11
N ILE A 158 7.95 3.71 9.86
CA ILE A 158 6.51 3.71 9.61
C ILE A 158 5.82 4.48 10.74
N ILE A 159 4.85 5.29 10.36
CA ILE A 159 3.97 6.00 11.30
C ILE A 159 2.55 5.49 11.07
N VAL A 160 1.91 5.00 12.14
CA VAL A 160 0.53 4.53 12.15
C VAL A 160 -0.27 5.42 13.07
N LYS A 161 -1.40 5.96 12.60
CA LYS A 161 -2.23 6.90 13.37
C LYS A 161 -3.69 6.52 13.29
N TYR A 162 -4.43 6.76 14.38
CA TYR A 162 -5.90 6.66 14.44
C TYR A 162 -6.45 5.25 14.17
N SER A 163 -5.65 4.23 14.38
CA SER A 163 -6.00 2.82 14.29
C SER A 163 -6.63 2.29 15.59
N GLY A 164 -6.90 0.98 15.65
CA GLY A 164 -7.36 0.32 16.86
C GLY A 164 -8.87 0.14 16.93
N ASN A 165 -9.56 0.01 15.78
CA ASN A 165 -11.01 -0.23 15.76
C ASN A 165 -11.37 -1.58 16.38
N LEU A 166 -12.59 -1.69 16.88
CA LEU A 166 -13.13 -2.96 17.40
C LEU A 166 -13.44 -3.92 16.24
N ILE A 167 -13.18 -5.20 16.44
CA ILE A 167 -13.63 -6.29 15.58
C ILE A 167 -15.00 -6.75 16.06
N ASN A 168 -15.16 -6.94 17.37
CA ASN A 168 -16.39 -7.29 18.07
C ASN A 168 -16.23 -6.94 19.56
N GLU A 169 -17.16 -7.39 20.42
CA GLU A 169 -17.15 -7.10 21.86
C GLU A 169 -15.93 -7.69 22.60
N ASP A 170 -15.34 -8.78 22.07
CA ASP A 170 -14.25 -9.54 22.70
C ASP A 170 -12.90 -9.40 21.96
N ALA A 171 -12.85 -8.69 20.82
CA ALA A 171 -11.67 -8.60 19.97
C ALA A 171 -11.51 -7.20 19.35
N GLU A 172 -10.26 -6.78 19.23
CA GLU A 172 -9.90 -5.47 18.68
C GLU A 172 -8.72 -5.54 17.72
N PHE A 173 -8.64 -4.56 16.86
CA PHE A 173 -7.41 -4.28 16.13
C PHE A 173 -6.45 -3.49 17.03
N ASN A 174 -5.16 -3.78 16.88
CA ASN A 174 -4.10 -2.92 17.39
C ASN A 174 -3.49 -2.13 16.24
N GLY A 175 -2.76 -1.06 16.51
CA GLY A 175 -2.14 -0.26 15.45
C GLY A 175 -1.28 -1.09 14.51
N VAL A 176 -0.40 -1.94 15.07
CA VAL A 176 0.38 -2.94 14.33
C VAL A 176 0.40 -4.24 15.12
N THR A 177 -0.04 -5.32 14.51
CA THR A 177 -0.06 -6.66 15.11
C THR A 177 0.88 -7.60 14.36
N PHE A 178 1.76 -8.28 15.10
CA PHE A 178 2.63 -9.33 14.58
C PHE A 178 2.24 -10.68 15.18
N TYR A 179 1.75 -11.58 14.34
CA TYR A 179 1.45 -12.95 14.69
C TYR A 179 2.52 -13.89 14.16
N ALA A 180 3.32 -14.49 15.02
CA ALA A 180 4.32 -15.50 14.69
C ALA A 180 5.24 -15.12 13.51
N VAL A 181 5.67 -13.87 13.43
CA VAL A 181 6.74 -13.46 12.50
C VAL A 181 8.09 -13.99 13.02
N GLY A 182 8.94 -14.47 12.14
CA GLY A 182 10.22 -15.06 12.52
C GLY A 182 11.40 -14.08 12.46
N SER A 183 12.59 -14.58 12.82
CA SER A 183 13.81 -13.78 12.90
C SER A 183 14.30 -13.23 11.55
N GLY A 184 13.76 -13.70 10.43
CA GLY A 184 14.01 -13.14 9.11
C GLY A 184 13.23 -11.85 8.82
N THR A 185 12.22 -11.51 9.65
CA THR A 185 11.44 -10.30 9.52
C THR A 185 12.16 -9.13 10.20
N THR A 186 12.26 -8.00 9.51
CA THR A 186 12.88 -6.78 10.05
C THR A 186 11.81 -5.78 10.47
N VAL A 187 11.86 -5.33 11.72
CA VAL A 187 10.97 -4.30 12.27
C VAL A 187 11.80 -3.27 13.03
N ASN A 188 11.77 -2.03 12.59
CA ASN A 188 12.45 -0.95 13.30
C ASN A 188 11.80 0.42 13.03
N ASN A 189 11.98 1.36 13.98
CA ASN A 189 11.49 2.74 13.86
C ASN A 189 9.99 2.82 13.50
N ILE A 190 9.16 2.11 14.26
CA ILE A 190 7.70 2.15 14.15
C ILE A 190 7.16 3.10 15.21
N LEU A 191 6.32 4.04 14.79
CA LEU A 191 5.54 4.93 15.67
C LEU A 191 4.06 4.59 15.50
N VAL A 192 3.38 4.28 16.61
CA VAL A 192 1.94 4.01 16.65
C VAL A 192 1.26 5.01 17.56
#